data_4058130a3800ddbb6693aec81cf87d3d
#
_entry.id   4058130a3800ddbb6693aec81cf87d3d
#
_cell.length_a   1.000
_cell.length_b   1.000
_cell.length_c   1.000
_cell.angle_alpha   90.00
_cell.angle_beta   90.00
_cell.angle_gamma   90.00
#
_symmetry.space_group_name_H-M   'P 1'
#
loop_
_entity.id
_entity.type
_entity.pdbx_description
1 polymer ?
#
loop_
_entity_poly.entity_id
_entity_poly.type
_entity_poly.pdbx_seq_one_letter_code
_entity_poly.pdbx_strand_id
1 'polypeptide(L)'
;TVTIHRTPELTETPLAWMLFGGALLAALIVIYKVARYISRLRKEVNEITTVTNEKIEYLKNKVHELLTERRDMDVAEGEDAAAETTDSLFRNKAMGFINDNIANSDLSIDDFCKAMGMSRTVLYVRVKKVFGSSPNNFIQEIRIKKALALMKDPGVSISEVAYKCGFSDPKYFSRCFKKTMGCSPTEYMRRGETAEP
;
A
#
# COMPACT_ATOMS: atom_id res chain seq x y z
N THR A 1 52.03 53.04 29.53
CA THR A 1 50.58 52.82 29.36
C THR A 1 50.34 52.52 27.91
N VAL A 2 50.16 51.22 27.61
CA VAL A 2 49.89 50.74 26.28
C VAL A 2 48.35 50.74 26.11
N THR A 3 47.86 51.66 25.30
CA THR A 3 46.43 51.73 24.97
C THR A 3 46.15 50.67 23.85
N ILE A 4 45.53 49.56 24.21
CA ILE A 4 45.09 48.56 23.25
C ILE A 4 43.82 49.09 22.59
N HIS A 5 43.94 49.58 21.34
CA HIS A 5 42.79 49.84 20.50
C HIS A 5 42.17 48.49 20.05
N ARG A 6 41.07 48.13 20.70
CA ARG A 6 40.25 46.99 20.29
C ARG A 6 39.52 47.39 19.01
N THR A 7 39.87 46.80 17.89
CA THR A 7 39.09 46.94 16.66
C THR A 7 37.72 46.34 16.91
N PRO A 8 36.62 47.05 16.62
CA PRO A 8 35.30 46.52 16.83
C PRO A 8 35.12 45.23 15.97
N GLU A 9 34.67 44.15 16.58
CA GLU A 9 34.34 42.96 15.82
C GLU A 9 33.27 43.29 14.76
N LEU A 10 33.38 42.66 13.60
CA LEU A 10 32.47 42.91 12.46
C LEU A 10 30.97 42.83 12.81
N THR A 11 30.65 42.14 13.92
CA THR A 11 29.29 41.99 14.48
C THR A 11 28.80 43.21 15.27
N GLU A 12 29.71 44.15 15.66
CA GLU A 12 29.33 45.32 16.45
C GLU A 12 29.04 46.60 15.59
N THR A 13 29.19 46.51 14.28
CA THR A 13 28.93 47.64 13.39
C THR A 13 27.45 47.73 13.02
N PRO A 14 26.83 48.95 13.02
CA PRO A 14 25.44 49.13 12.60
C PRO A 14 25.17 48.58 11.20
N LEU A 15 26.19 48.62 10.36
CA LEU A 15 26.15 48.15 8.97
C LEU A 15 26.00 46.64 8.87
N ALA A 16 26.64 45.87 9.79
CA ALA A 16 26.45 44.43 9.86
C ALA A 16 25.01 44.06 10.25
N TRP A 17 24.41 44.75 11.20
CA TRP A 17 23.03 44.53 11.61
C TRP A 17 22.03 44.86 10.48
N MET A 18 22.29 45.89 9.67
CA MET A 18 21.47 46.20 8.49
C MET A 18 21.57 45.12 7.41
N LEU A 19 22.76 44.55 7.17
CA LEU A 19 22.96 43.47 6.23
C LEU A 19 22.31 42.17 6.72
N PHE A 20 22.43 41.83 8.00
CA PHE A 20 21.77 40.67 8.58
C PHE A 20 20.24 40.82 8.57
N GLY A 21 19.71 41.99 8.90
CA GLY A 21 18.29 42.31 8.83
C GLY A 21 17.74 42.19 7.40
N GLY A 22 18.48 42.72 6.41
CA GLY A 22 18.13 42.62 5.01
C GLY A 22 18.11 41.18 4.48
N ALA A 23 19.12 40.35 4.87
CA ALA A 23 19.19 38.96 4.50
C ALA A 23 18.03 38.15 5.11
N LEU A 24 17.71 38.41 6.39
CA LEU A 24 16.60 37.75 7.08
C LEU A 24 15.25 38.09 6.42
N LEU A 25 15.04 39.36 6.06
CA LEU A 25 13.85 39.83 5.37
C LEU A 25 13.71 39.17 3.99
N ALA A 26 14.81 39.11 3.24
CA ALA A 26 14.84 38.41 1.95
C ALA A 26 14.50 36.90 2.09
N ALA A 27 15.04 36.24 3.09
CA ALA A 27 14.73 34.83 3.39
C ALA A 27 13.23 34.64 3.72
N LEU A 28 12.66 35.52 4.53
CA LEU A 28 11.23 35.48 4.86
C LEU A 28 10.34 35.68 3.62
N ILE A 29 10.74 36.59 2.72
CA ILE A 29 10.01 36.81 1.45
C ILE A 29 10.07 35.54 0.58
N VAL A 30 11.21 34.87 0.50
CA VAL A 30 11.36 33.62 -0.27
C VAL A 30 10.49 32.53 0.35
N ILE A 31 10.54 32.36 1.66
CA ILE A 31 9.71 31.37 2.38
C ILE A 31 8.22 31.64 2.12
N TYR A 32 7.79 32.89 2.23
CA TYR A 32 6.40 33.28 1.95
C TYR A 32 5.98 32.97 0.50
N LYS A 33 6.84 33.27 -0.48
CA LYS A 33 6.56 32.97 -1.89
C LYS A 33 6.46 31.48 -2.13
N VAL A 34 7.37 30.69 -1.55
CA VAL A 34 7.35 29.23 -1.66
C VAL A 34 6.10 28.65 -0.99
N ALA A 35 5.75 29.10 0.21
CA ALA A 35 4.54 28.67 0.90
C ALA A 35 3.27 28.97 0.10
N ARG A 36 3.20 30.16 -0.51
CA ARG A 36 2.09 30.55 -1.36
C ARG A 36 2.03 29.72 -2.65
N TYR A 37 3.17 29.37 -3.24
CA TYR A 37 3.25 28.50 -4.40
C TYR A 37 2.76 27.07 -4.06
N ILE A 38 3.24 26.50 -2.96
CA ILE A 38 2.80 25.19 -2.46
C ILE A 38 1.29 25.17 -2.19
N SER A 39 0.75 26.25 -1.62
CA SER A 39 -0.68 26.35 -1.34
C SER A 39 -1.52 26.39 -2.62
N ARG A 40 -1.02 27.00 -3.70
CA ARG A 40 -1.67 26.97 -5.02
C ARG A 40 -1.65 25.57 -5.62
N LEU A 41 -0.47 24.92 -5.64
CA LEU A 41 -0.36 23.55 -6.14
C LEU A 41 -1.25 22.57 -5.36
N ARG A 42 -1.35 22.73 -4.04
CA ARG A 42 -2.24 21.90 -3.22
C ARG A 42 -3.71 22.09 -3.59
N LYS A 43 -4.14 23.30 -3.91
CA LYS A 43 -5.50 23.56 -4.39
C LYS A 43 -5.77 22.89 -5.73
N GLU A 44 -4.86 23.04 -6.70
CA GLU A 44 -4.98 22.40 -8.02
C GLU A 44 -5.03 20.86 -7.91
N VAL A 45 -4.16 20.27 -7.09
CA VAL A 45 -4.16 18.83 -6.84
C VAL A 45 -5.48 18.39 -6.20
N ASN A 46 -5.99 19.13 -5.23
CA ASN A 46 -7.27 18.81 -4.59
C ASN A 46 -8.45 18.90 -5.57
N GLU A 47 -8.49 19.92 -6.44
CA GLU A 47 -9.52 20.01 -7.48
C GLU A 47 -9.47 18.83 -8.45
N ILE A 48 -8.29 18.47 -8.93
CA ILE A 48 -8.11 17.31 -9.80
C ILE A 48 -8.55 16.02 -9.07
N THR A 49 -8.20 15.89 -7.80
CA THR A 49 -8.56 14.72 -6.99
C THR A 49 -10.06 14.61 -6.77
N THR A 50 -10.74 15.74 -6.51
CA THR A 50 -12.20 15.74 -6.33
C THR A 50 -12.93 15.37 -7.62
N VAL A 51 -12.57 15.99 -8.75
CA VAL A 51 -13.16 15.67 -10.07
C VAL A 51 -12.90 14.21 -10.46
N THR A 52 -11.69 13.70 -10.17
CA THR A 52 -11.35 12.31 -10.46
C THR A 52 -12.15 11.34 -9.59
N ASN A 53 -12.33 11.65 -8.31
CA ASN A 53 -13.12 10.84 -7.38
C ASN A 53 -14.61 10.83 -7.74
N GLU A 54 -15.18 11.99 -8.12
CA GLU A 54 -16.56 12.07 -8.61
C GLU A 54 -16.77 11.22 -9.87
N LYS A 55 -15.81 11.25 -10.79
CA LYS A 55 -15.86 10.47 -12.02
C LYS A 55 -15.72 8.98 -11.76
N ILE A 56 -14.88 8.59 -10.81
CA ILE A 56 -14.74 7.20 -10.36
C ILE A 56 -16.03 6.72 -9.71
N GLU A 57 -16.65 7.52 -8.85
CA GLU A 57 -17.91 7.16 -8.19
C GLU A 57 -19.07 7.08 -9.20
N TYR A 58 -19.13 8.02 -10.15
CA TYR A 58 -20.09 7.93 -11.27
C TYR A 58 -19.92 6.65 -12.10
N LEU A 59 -18.69 6.32 -12.48
CA LEU A 59 -18.40 5.10 -13.23
C LEU A 59 -18.71 3.84 -12.44
N LYS A 60 -18.43 3.84 -11.15
CA LYS A 60 -18.75 2.74 -10.24
C LYS A 60 -20.26 2.51 -10.13
N ASN A 61 -21.03 3.60 -9.99
CA ASN A 61 -22.49 3.54 -9.95
C ASN A 61 -23.07 3.09 -11.28
N LYS A 62 -22.49 3.58 -12.42
CA LYS A 62 -22.95 3.14 -13.75
C LYS A 62 -22.64 1.68 -14.04
N VAL A 63 -21.49 1.19 -13.61
CA VAL A 63 -21.15 -0.24 -13.67
C VAL A 63 -22.11 -1.06 -12.79
N HIS A 64 -22.43 -0.56 -11.60
CA HIS A 64 -23.37 -1.23 -10.70
C HIS A 64 -24.79 -1.30 -11.30
N GLU A 65 -25.26 -0.20 -11.90
CA GLU A 65 -26.52 -0.13 -12.61
C GLU A 65 -26.58 -1.14 -13.78
N LEU A 66 -25.55 -1.16 -14.64
CA LEU A 66 -25.45 -2.10 -15.76
C LEU A 66 -25.37 -3.56 -15.31
N LEU A 67 -24.73 -3.83 -14.16
CA LEU A 67 -24.68 -5.16 -13.58
C LEU A 67 -26.01 -5.58 -12.97
N THR A 68 -26.79 -4.64 -12.42
CA THR A 68 -28.15 -4.89 -11.93
C THR A 68 -29.14 -5.10 -13.07
N GLU A 69 -29.10 -4.25 -14.11
CA GLU A 69 -29.93 -4.44 -15.30
C GLU A 69 -29.68 -5.79 -15.98
N ARG A 70 -28.43 -6.23 -16.05
CA ARG A 70 -28.07 -7.56 -16.55
C ARG A 70 -28.56 -8.69 -15.64
N ARG A 71 -28.57 -8.45 -14.34
CA ARG A 71 -29.06 -9.41 -13.33
C ARG A 71 -30.58 -9.59 -13.43
N ASP A 72 -31.32 -8.50 -13.66
CA ASP A 72 -32.77 -8.54 -13.78
C ASP A 72 -33.23 -9.19 -15.09
N MET A 73 -32.40 -9.22 -16.15
CA MET A 73 -32.66 -9.96 -17.39
C MET A 73 -32.37 -11.47 -17.28
N ASP A 74 -31.54 -11.88 -16.32
CA ASP A 74 -31.11 -13.28 -16.13
C ASP A 74 -31.84 -13.99 -14.95
N VAL A 75 -32.83 -13.34 -14.30
CA VAL A 75 -33.61 -13.94 -13.19
C VAL A 75 -34.87 -14.62 -13.70
N ALA A 76 -34.66 -15.79 -14.32
CA ALA A 76 -35.71 -16.82 -14.41
C ALA A 76 -35.06 -18.19 -14.13
N GLU A 77 -35.18 -18.63 -12.88
CA GLU A 77 -35.02 -20.01 -12.41
C GLU A 77 -33.65 -20.70 -12.58
N GLY A 78 -32.83 -20.68 -11.53
CA GLY A 78 -31.68 -21.60 -11.39
C GLY A 78 -30.33 -20.98 -11.08
N GLU A 79 -30.21 -19.67 -10.86
CA GLU A 79 -28.92 -18.96 -10.91
C GLU A 79 -28.11 -18.92 -9.62
N ASP A 80 -28.71 -19.02 -8.44
CA ASP A 80 -27.94 -18.94 -7.18
C ASP A 80 -27.00 -20.15 -7.02
N ALA A 81 -27.42 -21.33 -7.45
CA ALA A 81 -26.58 -22.52 -7.42
C ALA A 81 -25.45 -22.48 -8.48
N ALA A 82 -25.73 -21.93 -9.67
CA ALA A 82 -24.75 -21.80 -10.74
C ALA A 82 -23.71 -20.70 -10.47
N ALA A 83 -24.14 -19.59 -9.87
CA ALA A 83 -23.26 -18.50 -9.45
C ALA A 83 -22.34 -18.93 -8.30
N GLU A 84 -22.85 -19.65 -7.32
CA GLU A 84 -22.08 -20.22 -6.22
C GLU A 84 -21.07 -21.26 -6.72
N THR A 85 -21.45 -22.10 -7.69
CA THR A 85 -20.55 -23.04 -8.35
C THR A 85 -19.44 -22.30 -9.13
N THR A 86 -19.79 -21.23 -9.85
CA THR A 86 -18.81 -20.43 -10.62
C THR A 86 -17.83 -19.68 -9.72
N ASP A 87 -18.29 -19.13 -8.60
CA ASP A 87 -17.45 -18.43 -7.64
C ASP A 87 -16.56 -19.43 -6.85
N SER A 88 -17.03 -20.64 -6.59
CA SER A 88 -16.23 -21.72 -5.97
C SER A 88 -15.14 -22.23 -6.91
N LEU A 89 -15.45 -22.43 -8.19
CA LEU A 89 -14.45 -22.79 -9.21
C LEU A 89 -13.39 -21.71 -9.37
N PHE A 90 -13.79 -20.43 -9.42
CA PHE A 90 -12.86 -19.31 -9.47
C PHE A 90 -11.98 -19.28 -8.23
N ARG A 91 -12.54 -19.46 -7.03
CA ARG A 91 -11.82 -19.51 -5.76
C ARG A 91 -10.75 -20.60 -5.76
N ASN A 92 -11.13 -21.80 -6.16
CA ASN A 92 -10.22 -22.95 -6.19
C ASN A 92 -9.08 -22.73 -7.20
N LYS A 93 -9.39 -22.24 -8.40
CA LYS A 93 -8.38 -21.93 -9.43
C LYS A 93 -7.42 -20.82 -8.98
N ALA A 94 -7.94 -19.73 -8.38
CA ALA A 94 -7.14 -18.64 -7.89
C ALA A 94 -6.21 -19.06 -6.72
N MET A 95 -6.75 -19.82 -5.77
CA MET A 95 -5.97 -20.37 -4.64
C MET A 95 -4.89 -21.33 -5.12
N GLY A 96 -5.21 -22.24 -6.05
CA GLY A 96 -4.24 -23.16 -6.65
C GLY A 96 -3.09 -22.40 -7.30
N PHE A 97 -3.40 -21.49 -8.21
CA PHE A 97 -2.39 -20.69 -8.91
C PHE A 97 -1.44 -19.94 -7.94
N ILE A 98 -2.01 -19.30 -6.90
CA ILE A 98 -1.18 -18.55 -5.94
C ILE A 98 -0.35 -19.51 -5.09
N ASN A 99 -0.88 -20.65 -4.65
CA ASN A 99 -0.15 -21.63 -3.87
C ASN A 99 1.03 -22.22 -4.67
N ASP A 100 0.82 -22.51 -5.95
CA ASP A 100 1.88 -23.04 -6.84
C ASP A 100 3.00 -22.02 -7.07
N ASN A 101 2.67 -20.73 -7.00
CA ASN A 101 3.61 -19.61 -7.23
C ASN A 101 3.98 -18.85 -5.96
N ILE A 102 3.68 -19.37 -4.78
CA ILE A 102 3.78 -18.61 -3.52
C ILE A 102 5.20 -18.17 -3.20
N ALA A 103 6.21 -18.96 -3.56
CA ALA A 103 7.63 -18.68 -3.36
C ALA A 103 8.22 -17.75 -4.43
N ASN A 104 7.50 -17.51 -5.52
CA ASN A 104 7.96 -16.63 -6.60
C ASN A 104 7.82 -15.16 -6.18
N SER A 105 8.96 -14.48 -5.91
CA SER A 105 8.99 -13.06 -5.55
C SER A 105 8.53 -12.14 -6.70
N ASP A 106 8.68 -12.60 -7.95
CA ASP A 106 8.39 -11.84 -9.16
C ASP A 106 6.96 -12.07 -9.68
N LEU A 107 6.14 -12.82 -8.92
CA LEU A 107 4.74 -13.06 -9.26
C LEU A 107 3.99 -11.74 -9.46
N SER A 108 3.62 -11.46 -10.70
CA SER A 108 2.93 -10.24 -11.09
C SER A 108 1.42 -10.43 -11.19
N ILE A 109 0.68 -9.31 -11.12
CA ILE A 109 -0.77 -9.32 -11.39
C ILE A 109 -1.07 -9.73 -12.84
N ASP A 110 -0.17 -9.45 -13.77
CA ASP A 110 -0.34 -9.84 -15.17
C ASP A 110 -0.24 -11.36 -15.36
N ASP A 111 0.62 -12.03 -14.58
CA ASP A 111 0.67 -13.50 -14.58
C ASP A 111 -0.61 -14.09 -13.98
N PHE A 112 -1.13 -13.45 -12.94
CA PHE A 112 -2.42 -13.84 -12.36
C PHE A 112 -3.57 -13.64 -13.37
N CYS A 113 -3.59 -12.52 -14.10
CA CYS A 113 -4.56 -12.28 -15.17
C CYS A 113 -4.50 -13.36 -16.26
N LYS A 114 -3.30 -13.70 -16.72
CA LYS A 114 -3.07 -14.75 -17.74
C LYS A 114 -3.57 -16.10 -17.25
N ALA A 115 -3.20 -16.49 -16.03
CA ALA A 115 -3.60 -17.77 -15.44
C ALA A 115 -5.13 -17.90 -15.31
N MET A 116 -5.79 -16.79 -14.96
CA MET A 116 -7.25 -16.78 -14.82
C MET A 116 -7.98 -16.59 -16.15
N GLY A 117 -7.29 -16.21 -17.23
CA GLY A 117 -7.89 -15.90 -18.52
C GLY A 117 -8.74 -14.63 -18.50
N MET A 118 -8.36 -13.63 -17.71
CA MET A 118 -9.14 -12.41 -17.45
C MET A 118 -8.31 -11.15 -17.67
N SER A 119 -8.99 -10.06 -18.08
CA SER A 119 -8.35 -8.74 -18.07
C SER A 119 -8.11 -8.27 -16.63
N ARG A 120 -7.17 -7.32 -16.45
CA ARG A 120 -6.83 -6.77 -15.14
C ARG A 120 -8.05 -6.21 -14.40
N THR A 121 -8.91 -5.46 -15.09
CA THR A 121 -10.12 -4.88 -14.50
C THR A 121 -11.08 -5.97 -14.02
N VAL A 122 -11.34 -6.99 -14.84
CA VAL A 122 -12.23 -8.11 -14.46
C VAL A 122 -11.66 -8.89 -13.29
N LEU A 123 -10.36 -9.17 -13.28
CA LEU A 123 -9.70 -9.85 -12.16
C LEU A 123 -9.86 -9.07 -10.85
N TYR A 124 -9.63 -7.75 -10.87
CA TYR A 124 -9.79 -6.92 -9.67
C TYR A 124 -11.21 -6.95 -9.10
N VAL A 125 -12.22 -6.81 -9.96
CA VAL A 125 -13.63 -6.87 -9.55
C VAL A 125 -13.95 -8.23 -8.95
N ARG A 126 -13.54 -9.31 -9.64
CA ARG A 126 -13.89 -10.67 -9.24
C ARG A 126 -13.18 -11.12 -7.97
N VAL A 127 -11.86 -10.81 -7.83
CA VAL A 127 -11.12 -11.09 -6.61
C VAL A 127 -11.71 -10.32 -5.43
N LYS A 128 -12.07 -9.05 -5.62
CA LYS A 128 -12.72 -8.26 -4.56
C LYS A 128 -14.09 -8.82 -4.17
N LYS A 129 -14.88 -9.29 -5.14
CA LYS A 129 -16.18 -9.93 -4.87
C LYS A 129 -16.01 -11.23 -4.08
N VAL A 130 -15.09 -12.11 -4.51
CA VAL A 130 -14.96 -13.47 -3.97
C VAL A 130 -14.15 -13.53 -2.67
N PHE A 131 -13.12 -12.67 -2.53
CA PHE A 131 -12.18 -12.69 -1.40
C PHE A 131 -12.23 -11.44 -0.51
N GLY A 132 -13.01 -10.42 -0.89
CA GLY A 132 -13.16 -9.18 -0.12
C GLY A 132 -11.96 -8.22 -0.19
N SER A 133 -10.87 -8.58 -0.87
CA SER A 133 -9.64 -7.81 -0.92
C SER A 133 -9.15 -7.58 -2.35
N SER A 134 -8.19 -6.67 -2.55
CA SER A 134 -7.55 -6.49 -3.87
C SER A 134 -6.65 -7.68 -4.20
N PRO A 135 -6.36 -7.97 -5.49
CA PRO A 135 -5.47 -9.07 -5.87
C PRO A 135 -4.10 -9.04 -5.18
N ASN A 136 -3.49 -7.86 -5.06
CA ASN A 136 -2.22 -7.70 -4.34
C ASN A 136 -2.33 -8.07 -2.86
N ASN A 137 -3.36 -7.56 -2.18
CA ASN A 137 -3.60 -7.87 -0.77
C ASN A 137 -3.91 -9.35 -0.60
N PHE A 138 -4.71 -9.93 -1.49
CA PHE A 138 -5.03 -11.35 -1.48
C PHE A 138 -3.78 -12.24 -1.57
N ILE A 139 -2.86 -11.95 -2.51
CA ILE A 139 -1.57 -12.66 -2.61
C ILE A 139 -0.78 -12.51 -1.29
N GLN A 140 -0.70 -11.29 -0.76
CA GLN A 140 0.02 -11.04 0.49
C GLN A 140 -0.58 -11.81 1.68
N GLU A 141 -1.91 -11.84 1.81
CA GLU A 141 -2.62 -12.57 2.86
C GLU A 141 -2.30 -14.08 2.82
N ILE A 142 -2.28 -14.68 1.61
CA ILE A 142 -1.93 -16.09 1.45
C ILE A 142 -0.47 -16.33 1.82
N ARG A 143 0.45 -15.43 1.40
CA ARG A 143 1.87 -15.50 1.77
C ARG A 143 2.07 -15.41 3.29
N ILE A 144 1.34 -14.53 3.96
CA ILE A 144 1.38 -14.43 5.44
C ILE A 144 0.82 -15.70 6.09
N LYS A 145 -0.28 -16.27 5.58
CA LYS A 145 -0.80 -17.56 6.07
C LYS A 145 0.23 -18.68 5.94
N LYS A 146 0.96 -18.75 4.84
CA LYS A 146 2.06 -19.71 4.64
C LYS A 146 3.19 -19.45 5.64
N ALA A 147 3.52 -18.17 5.88
CA ALA A 147 4.56 -17.80 6.85
C ALA A 147 4.22 -18.30 8.26
N LEU A 148 2.96 -18.17 8.70
CA LEU A 148 2.51 -18.69 10.00
C LEU A 148 2.74 -20.21 10.15
N ALA A 149 2.58 -20.96 9.07
CA ALA A 149 2.85 -22.40 9.09
C ALA A 149 4.36 -22.69 9.20
N LEU A 150 5.20 -21.93 8.48
CA LEU A 150 6.66 -22.10 8.51
C LEU A 150 7.28 -21.64 9.84
N MET A 151 6.69 -20.65 10.51
CA MET A 151 7.15 -20.13 11.80
C MET A 151 6.92 -21.08 12.97
N LYS A 152 6.21 -22.19 12.77
CA LYS A 152 6.06 -23.25 13.77
C LYS A 152 7.31 -24.13 13.85
N ASP A 153 8.20 -24.04 12.87
CA ASP A 153 9.42 -24.84 12.81
C ASP A 153 10.48 -24.20 13.70
N PRO A 154 10.96 -24.90 14.76
CA PRO A 154 11.95 -24.35 15.64
C PRO A 154 13.28 -24.16 14.90
N GLY A 155 13.84 -22.95 14.99
CA GLY A 155 15.13 -22.59 14.38
C GLY A 155 15.04 -21.94 13.00
N VAL A 156 13.85 -21.78 12.40
CA VAL A 156 13.71 -21.04 11.15
C VAL A 156 13.91 -19.52 11.38
N SER A 157 14.70 -18.89 10.54
CA SER A 157 14.89 -17.43 10.62
C SER A 157 13.76 -16.69 9.94
N ILE A 158 13.44 -15.46 10.43
CA ILE A 158 12.41 -14.59 9.83
C ILE A 158 12.76 -14.29 8.37
N SER A 159 14.03 -14.11 8.04
CA SER A 159 14.46 -13.86 6.66
C SER A 159 14.22 -15.07 5.77
N GLU A 160 14.47 -16.25 6.24
CA GLU A 160 14.22 -17.49 5.52
C GLU A 160 12.72 -17.71 5.29
N VAL A 161 11.88 -17.45 6.29
CA VAL A 161 10.42 -17.48 6.14
C VAL A 161 9.97 -16.48 5.07
N ALA A 162 10.50 -15.27 5.09
CA ALA A 162 10.15 -14.24 4.11
C ALA A 162 10.44 -14.72 2.68
N TYR A 163 11.65 -15.23 2.43
CA TYR A 163 12.03 -15.72 1.10
C TYR A 163 11.21 -16.94 0.66
N LYS A 164 10.99 -17.92 1.54
CA LYS A 164 10.14 -19.10 1.28
C LYS A 164 8.69 -18.73 0.96
N CYS A 165 8.23 -17.57 1.43
CA CYS A 165 6.90 -17.04 1.15
C CYS A 165 6.87 -16.06 -0.04
N GLY A 166 7.96 -15.92 -0.79
CA GLY A 166 8.01 -15.09 -1.99
C GLY A 166 8.14 -13.59 -1.73
N PHE A 167 8.64 -13.18 -0.57
CA PHE A 167 9.02 -11.80 -0.33
C PHE A 167 10.50 -11.61 -0.69
N SER A 168 10.80 -10.65 -1.56
CA SER A 168 12.18 -10.31 -1.93
C SER A 168 12.92 -9.51 -0.84
N ASP A 169 12.18 -8.86 0.07
CA ASP A 169 12.72 -8.06 1.16
C ASP A 169 12.09 -8.46 2.52
N PRO A 170 12.89 -8.98 3.48
CA PRO A 170 12.41 -9.33 4.81
C PRO A 170 11.85 -8.14 5.62
N LYS A 171 12.30 -6.90 5.33
CA LYS A 171 11.75 -5.70 5.98
C LYS A 171 10.33 -5.42 5.46
N TYR A 172 10.12 -5.61 4.16
CA TYR A 172 8.77 -5.49 3.58
C TYR A 172 7.85 -6.58 4.11
N PHE A 173 8.31 -7.83 4.17
CA PHE A 173 7.60 -8.94 4.82
C PHE A 173 7.16 -8.57 6.24
N SER A 174 8.08 -8.07 7.07
CA SER A 174 7.78 -7.72 8.47
C SER A 174 6.69 -6.64 8.58
N ARG A 175 6.68 -5.67 7.66
CA ARG A 175 5.61 -4.64 7.58
C ARG A 175 4.25 -5.24 7.20
N CYS A 176 4.24 -6.11 6.18
CA CYS A 176 3.03 -6.81 5.75
C CYS A 176 2.49 -7.72 6.86
N PHE A 177 3.38 -8.47 7.51
CA PHE A 177 3.02 -9.36 8.62
C PHE A 177 2.39 -8.57 9.78
N LYS A 178 3.04 -7.48 10.21
CA LYS A 178 2.51 -6.63 11.29
C LYS A 178 1.16 -6.01 10.93
N LYS A 179 0.98 -5.61 9.67
CA LYS A 179 -0.31 -5.08 9.19
C LYS A 179 -1.42 -6.12 9.27
N THR A 180 -1.12 -7.39 8.94
CA THR A 180 -2.11 -8.47 8.90
C THR A 180 -2.36 -9.09 10.27
N MET A 181 -1.30 -9.28 11.07
CA MET A 181 -1.35 -10.01 12.35
C MET A 181 -1.41 -9.10 13.59
N GLY A 182 -1.21 -7.79 13.42
CA GLY A 182 -1.19 -6.83 14.54
C GLY A 182 0.11 -6.82 15.35
N CYS A 183 1.02 -7.79 15.16
CA CYS A 183 2.29 -7.88 15.85
C CYS A 183 3.43 -8.17 14.86
N SER A 184 4.68 -7.93 15.27
CA SER A 184 5.84 -8.25 14.44
C SER A 184 6.08 -9.76 14.34
N PRO A 185 6.77 -10.24 13.27
CA PRO A 185 7.15 -11.65 13.16
C PRO A 185 7.92 -12.16 14.36
N THR A 186 8.86 -11.36 14.88
CA THR A 186 9.67 -11.70 16.07
C THR A 186 8.82 -11.84 17.32
N GLU A 187 7.85 -10.94 17.52
CA GLU A 187 6.91 -11.03 18.65
C GLU A 187 6.00 -12.24 18.53
N TYR A 188 5.60 -12.58 17.30
CA TYR A 188 4.76 -13.75 17.05
C TYR A 188 5.50 -15.07 17.38
N MET A 189 6.75 -15.24 16.91
CA MET A 189 7.56 -16.42 17.22
C MET A 189 7.82 -16.55 18.72
N ARG A 190 8.19 -15.46 19.39
CA ARG A 190 8.42 -15.48 20.85
C ARG A 190 7.17 -15.89 21.65
N ARG A 191 5.97 -15.48 21.20
CA ARG A 191 4.71 -15.90 21.84
C ARG A 191 4.41 -17.38 21.62
N GLY A 192 4.76 -17.92 20.45
CA GLY A 192 4.65 -19.35 20.15
C GLY A 192 5.57 -20.22 21.00
N GLU A 193 6.80 -19.77 21.26
CA GLU A 193 7.75 -20.45 22.15
C GLU A 193 7.32 -20.47 23.63
N THR A 194 6.51 -19.49 24.05
CA THR A 194 6.00 -19.41 25.44
C THR A 194 4.68 -20.14 25.65
N ALA A 195 4.09 -20.73 24.60
CA ALA A 195 2.80 -21.41 24.64
C ALA A 195 2.92 -22.95 24.65
N GLU A 196 4.11 -23.50 24.76
CA GLU A 196 4.30 -24.93 25.07
C GLU A 196 4.36 -25.15 26.60
N PRO A 197 3.56 -26.08 27.12
CA PRO A 197 3.44 -26.39 28.56
C PRO A 197 4.68 -27.01 29.15
#